data_29178825330cd5c2c78bc82c48523027
#
_entry.id   29178825330cd5c2c78bc82c48523027
#
_cell.length_a   1.000
_cell.length_b   1.000
_cell.length_c   1.000
_cell.angle_alpha   90.00
_cell.angle_beta   90.00
_cell.angle_gamma   90.00
#
_symmetry.space_group_name_H-M   'P 1'
#
loop_
_entity.id
_entity.type
_entity.pdbx_description
1 polymer ?
#
loop_
_entity_poly.entity_id
_entity_poly.type
_entity_poly.pdbx_seq_one_letter_code
_entity_poly.pdbx_strand_id
1 'polypeptide(L)'
;MHTPLVSRRKLTLGLAALPAIGLLRGSALRAANSAADDAAAGLSHDAEAIHQEVTFAAAPPAVYEVLTSTARFDAVTRLSDAVTLLSAPGAQATRIASRPGGAFVLFGGYITGRHVEMVPGERLVQAWRTGSWSAGHYSIVTFTLAAAGAGCHLSFDHRGFPSGQGASLAYGWRVHYWEPLARLLGKP
;
A
#
# COMPACT_ATOMS: atom_id res chain seq x y z
N MET A 1 77.61 -16.30 -9.32
CA MET A 1 78.72 -15.38 -9.04
C MET A 1 78.20 -14.25 -8.14
N HIS A 2 78.80 -14.17 -6.94
CA HIS A 2 78.78 -13.07 -6.00
C HIS A 2 77.53 -12.67 -5.23
N THR A 3 77.38 -13.28 -4.07
CA THR A 3 77.08 -12.60 -2.81
C THR A 3 78.23 -11.69 -2.40
N PRO A 4 78.07 -10.61 -1.62
CA PRO A 4 77.93 -10.72 -0.16
C PRO A 4 77.09 -9.61 0.50
N LEU A 5 76.78 -9.72 1.67
CA LEU A 5 77.11 -9.66 3.08
C LEU A 5 76.37 -8.55 3.84
N VAL A 6 75.56 -8.97 4.78
CA VAL A 6 75.48 -8.58 6.21
C VAL A 6 75.82 -7.13 6.62
N SER A 7 74.86 -6.49 7.27
CA SER A 7 75.22 -5.74 8.51
C SER A 7 73.99 -5.66 9.46
N ARG A 8 74.23 -6.25 10.64
CA ARG A 8 73.44 -6.09 11.86
C ARG A 8 73.77 -4.77 12.52
N ARG A 9 72.77 -3.99 12.88
CA ARG A 9 72.89 -3.08 14.02
C ARG A 9 71.69 -3.13 14.92
N LYS A 10 71.90 -3.51 16.13
CA LYS A 10 71.06 -3.41 17.32
C LYS A 10 70.94 -1.96 17.75
N LEU A 11 69.92 -1.57 18.39
CA LEU A 11 69.71 -0.69 19.55
C LEU A 11 68.24 -0.23 19.58
N THR A 12 67.58 -0.14 20.58
CA THR A 12 67.51 -0.11 22.04
C THR A 12 66.12 0.21 22.46
N LEU A 13 65.66 -0.34 23.55
CA LEU A 13 64.43 -0.04 24.27
C LEU A 13 64.13 1.45 24.41
N GLY A 14 62.89 1.84 24.14
CA GLY A 14 62.29 3.07 24.65
C GLY A 14 60.85 2.77 25.07
N LEU A 15 60.71 2.44 26.36
CA LEU A 15 59.40 2.27 27.00
C LEU A 15 58.86 3.67 27.26
N ALA A 16 57.81 4.07 26.49
CA ALA A 16 57.05 5.25 26.79
C ALA A 16 55.58 4.83 27.00
N ALA A 17 55.18 4.85 28.26
CA ALA A 17 53.77 4.71 28.65
C ALA A 17 53.00 5.91 28.18
N LEU A 18 51.95 5.69 27.39
CA LEU A 18 50.93 6.68 27.08
C LEU A 18 49.62 6.27 27.74
N PRO A 19 48.84 7.20 28.32
CA PRO A 19 47.65 6.87 29.10
C PRO A 19 46.50 6.43 28.19
N ALA A 20 45.88 5.33 28.51
CA ALA A 20 44.64 4.85 27.94
C ALA A 20 43.46 5.69 28.46
N ILE A 21 43.27 6.88 27.90
CA ILE A 21 42.08 7.71 28.13
C ILE A 21 41.58 8.21 26.76
N GLY A 22 40.81 7.42 26.07
CA GLY A 22 40.27 7.85 24.76
C GLY A 22 39.27 6.90 24.09
N LEU A 23 39.12 5.69 24.59
CA LEU A 23 38.30 4.66 23.89
C LEU A 23 36.84 4.50 24.38
N LEU A 24 36.43 5.19 25.45
CA LEU A 24 35.07 5.05 26.01
C LEU A 24 34.06 6.07 25.47
N ARG A 25 34.49 7.15 24.82
CA ARG A 25 33.58 8.16 24.28
C ARG A 25 33.09 7.83 22.88
N GLY A 26 33.83 7.10 22.08
CA GLY A 26 33.43 6.73 20.72
C GLY A 26 32.33 5.68 20.66
N SER A 27 32.33 4.74 21.61
CA SER A 27 31.33 3.67 21.66
C SER A 27 29.95 4.16 22.13
N ALA A 28 29.91 5.09 23.06
CA ALA A 28 28.65 5.67 23.55
C ALA A 28 27.97 6.57 22.50
N LEU A 29 28.77 7.34 21.74
CA LEU A 29 28.23 8.18 20.67
C LEU A 29 27.69 7.34 19.48
N ARG A 30 28.36 6.24 19.17
CA ARG A 30 27.95 5.33 18.09
C ARG A 30 26.71 4.52 18.47
N ALA A 31 26.60 4.13 19.73
CA ALA A 31 25.39 3.47 20.25
C ALA A 31 24.19 4.43 20.33
N ALA A 32 24.40 5.70 20.67
CA ALA A 32 23.35 6.70 20.69
C ALA A 32 22.85 7.07 19.29
N ASN A 33 23.73 7.16 18.28
CA ASN A 33 23.34 7.39 16.89
C ASN A 33 22.60 6.17 16.30
N SER A 34 23.04 4.94 16.60
CA SER A 34 22.37 3.73 16.14
C SER A 34 20.96 3.59 16.75
N ALA A 35 20.80 3.94 18.03
CA ALA A 35 19.49 3.93 18.67
C ALA A 35 18.55 5.05 18.15
N ALA A 36 19.10 6.18 17.74
CA ALA A 36 18.35 7.27 17.10
C ALA A 36 17.95 6.91 15.67
N ASP A 37 18.82 6.24 14.92
CA ASP A 37 18.54 5.75 13.58
C ASP A 37 17.50 4.61 13.61
N ASP A 38 17.54 3.70 14.58
CA ASP A 38 16.54 2.65 14.77
C ASP A 38 15.19 3.23 15.22
N ALA A 39 15.18 4.30 16.01
CA ALA A 39 13.94 5.00 16.39
C ALA A 39 13.35 5.81 15.22
N ALA A 40 14.18 6.33 14.32
CA ALA A 40 13.76 7.03 13.12
C ALA A 40 13.33 6.05 12.00
N ALA A 41 13.87 4.84 11.95
CA ALA A 41 13.50 3.81 11.00
C ALA A 41 12.14 3.15 11.28
N GLY A 42 11.56 3.37 12.48
CA GLY A 42 10.34 2.69 12.91
C GLY A 42 9.01 3.33 12.48
N LEU A 43 9.00 4.60 12.08
CA LEU A 43 7.78 5.31 11.70
C LEU A 43 8.06 6.18 10.48
N SER A 44 7.54 5.77 9.32
CA SER A 44 7.47 6.65 8.16
C SER A 44 6.48 7.78 8.45
N HIS A 45 6.97 8.99 8.63
CA HIS A 45 6.14 10.20 8.75
C HIS A 45 5.58 10.64 7.40
N ASP A 46 6.01 10.01 6.29
CA ASP A 46 5.58 10.30 4.92
C ASP A 46 4.59 9.27 4.36
N ALA A 47 4.05 8.39 5.19
CA ALA A 47 3.06 7.42 4.78
C ALA A 47 1.74 8.11 4.46
N GLU A 48 1.47 8.29 3.17
CA GLU A 48 0.17 8.77 2.71
C GLU A 48 -0.90 7.70 2.97
N ALA A 49 -2.06 8.14 3.43
CA ALA A 49 -3.25 7.32 3.57
C ALA A 49 -4.47 8.09 3.03
N ILE A 50 -5.41 7.36 2.47
CA ILE A 50 -6.72 7.89 2.08
C ILE A 50 -7.74 7.31 3.04
N HIS A 51 -8.57 8.19 3.59
CA HIS A 51 -9.77 7.83 4.34
C HIS A 51 -10.95 8.57 3.73
N GLN A 52 -12.04 7.84 3.43
CA GLN A 52 -13.25 8.41 2.85
C GLN A 52 -14.48 7.76 3.49
N GLU A 53 -15.50 8.57 3.76
CA GLU A 53 -16.78 8.13 4.28
C GLU A 53 -17.87 8.37 3.23
N VAL A 54 -18.68 7.36 2.96
CA VAL A 54 -19.73 7.42 1.94
C VAL A 54 -21.01 6.79 2.47
N THR A 55 -22.15 7.40 2.18
CA THR A 55 -23.46 6.86 2.56
C THR A 55 -24.28 6.49 1.32
N PHE A 56 -24.93 5.34 1.36
CA PHE A 56 -25.81 4.84 0.29
C PHE A 56 -27.21 4.57 0.84
N ALA A 57 -28.23 4.71 0.00
CA ALA A 57 -29.61 4.36 0.36
C ALA A 57 -29.82 2.84 0.51
N ALA A 58 -28.99 2.03 -0.13
CA ALA A 58 -29.06 0.58 -0.07
C ALA A 58 -28.40 0.01 1.20
N ALA A 59 -28.96 -1.08 1.73
CA ALA A 59 -28.41 -1.77 2.91
C ALA A 59 -27.01 -2.37 2.66
N PRO A 60 -26.19 -2.59 3.73
CA PRO A 60 -24.82 -3.09 3.62
C PRO A 60 -24.63 -4.34 2.75
N PRO A 61 -25.48 -5.37 2.79
CA PRO A 61 -25.33 -6.53 1.91
C PRO A 61 -25.42 -6.19 0.42
N ALA A 62 -26.27 -5.22 0.04
CA ALA A 62 -26.39 -4.80 -1.37
C ALA A 62 -25.17 -4.02 -1.84
N VAL A 63 -24.58 -3.17 -0.99
CA VAL A 63 -23.30 -2.47 -1.27
C VAL A 63 -22.17 -3.49 -1.41
N TYR A 64 -22.09 -4.44 -0.49
CA TYR A 64 -21.11 -5.52 -0.52
C TYR A 64 -21.20 -6.36 -1.80
N GLU A 65 -22.40 -6.73 -2.21
CA GLU A 65 -22.65 -7.48 -3.44
C GLU A 65 -22.13 -6.73 -4.68
N VAL A 66 -22.33 -5.42 -4.75
CA VAL A 66 -21.80 -4.64 -5.88
C VAL A 66 -20.27 -4.69 -5.92
N LEU A 67 -19.58 -4.63 -4.78
CA LEU A 67 -18.14 -4.67 -4.70
C LEU A 67 -17.53 -6.06 -4.98
N THR A 68 -18.34 -7.14 -4.87
CA THR A 68 -17.84 -8.53 -4.93
C THR A 68 -18.44 -9.36 -6.07
N SER A 69 -19.41 -8.81 -6.81
CA SER A 69 -20.05 -9.48 -7.95
C SER A 69 -19.53 -8.92 -9.27
N THR A 70 -19.06 -9.79 -10.16
CA THR A 70 -18.63 -9.42 -11.52
C THR A 70 -19.68 -8.60 -12.27
N ALA A 71 -20.92 -9.09 -12.35
CA ALA A 71 -21.98 -8.45 -13.11
C ALA A 71 -22.40 -7.09 -12.51
N ARG A 72 -22.46 -7.01 -11.17
CA ARG A 72 -22.82 -5.76 -10.48
C ARG A 72 -21.73 -4.71 -10.62
N PHE A 73 -20.47 -5.10 -10.48
CA PHE A 73 -19.34 -4.16 -10.65
C PHE A 73 -19.19 -3.71 -12.11
N ASP A 74 -19.47 -4.56 -13.08
CA ASP A 74 -19.48 -4.16 -14.50
C ASP A 74 -20.50 -3.03 -14.74
N ALA A 75 -21.66 -3.07 -14.09
CA ALA A 75 -22.65 -1.97 -14.13
C ALA A 75 -22.08 -0.66 -13.53
N VAL A 76 -21.29 -0.72 -12.45
CA VAL A 76 -20.58 0.45 -11.89
C VAL A 76 -19.62 1.04 -12.91
N THR A 77 -18.79 0.18 -13.54
CA THR A 77 -17.84 0.63 -14.57
C THR A 77 -18.53 1.36 -15.71
N ARG A 78 -19.68 0.87 -16.17
CA ARG A 78 -20.47 1.48 -17.26
C ARG A 78 -21.07 2.83 -16.90
N LEU A 79 -21.23 3.12 -15.61
CA LEU A 79 -21.73 4.40 -15.10
C LEU A 79 -20.61 5.41 -14.82
N SER A 80 -19.36 5.04 -15.03
CA SER A 80 -18.19 5.90 -14.84
C SER A 80 -17.50 6.24 -16.15
N ASP A 81 -16.71 7.29 -16.18
CA ASP A 81 -15.87 7.65 -17.35
C ASP A 81 -14.81 6.58 -17.65
N ALA A 82 -14.53 5.69 -16.69
CA ALA A 82 -13.67 4.52 -16.88
C ALA A 82 -14.26 3.48 -17.86
N VAL A 83 -15.50 3.66 -18.30
CA VAL A 83 -16.11 2.81 -19.36
C VAL A 83 -15.25 2.76 -20.63
N THR A 84 -14.52 3.82 -20.95
CA THR A 84 -13.60 3.88 -22.09
C THR A 84 -12.48 2.85 -22.01
N LEU A 85 -12.07 2.46 -20.80
CA LEU A 85 -11.07 1.42 -20.58
C LEU A 85 -11.54 0.02 -21.02
N LEU A 86 -12.84 -0.22 -21.06
CA LEU A 86 -13.42 -1.49 -21.52
C LEU A 86 -13.24 -1.70 -23.03
N SER A 87 -13.06 -0.62 -23.79
CA SER A 87 -12.89 -0.66 -25.24
C SER A 87 -11.43 -0.45 -25.68
N ALA A 88 -10.52 -0.30 -24.73
CA ALA A 88 -9.09 -0.11 -25.03
C ALA A 88 -8.49 -1.40 -25.64
N PRO A 89 -7.49 -1.29 -26.55
CA PRO A 89 -6.77 -2.45 -27.04
C PRO A 89 -6.17 -3.29 -25.89
N GLY A 90 -6.47 -4.59 -25.87
CA GLY A 90 -6.04 -5.50 -24.81
C GLY A 90 -6.89 -5.44 -23.52
N ALA A 91 -8.01 -4.72 -23.54
CA ALA A 91 -8.90 -4.68 -22.40
C ALA A 91 -9.37 -6.07 -21.95
N GLN A 92 -9.35 -6.29 -20.64
CA GLN A 92 -9.82 -7.52 -20.02
C GLN A 92 -11.24 -7.34 -19.49
N ALA A 93 -12.05 -8.37 -19.61
CA ALA A 93 -13.38 -8.37 -19.00
C ALA A 93 -13.27 -8.25 -17.47
N THR A 94 -14.24 -7.55 -16.86
CA THR A 94 -14.39 -7.54 -15.40
C THR A 94 -14.53 -8.96 -14.87
N ARG A 95 -13.77 -9.31 -13.86
CA ARG A 95 -13.84 -10.59 -13.15
C ARG A 95 -13.58 -10.38 -11.68
N ILE A 96 -14.41 -10.96 -10.85
CA ILE A 96 -14.27 -10.91 -9.39
C ILE A 96 -14.51 -12.31 -8.86
N ALA A 97 -13.52 -12.91 -8.23
CA ALA A 97 -13.66 -14.20 -7.56
C ALA A 97 -14.28 -14.00 -6.17
N SER A 98 -15.38 -14.68 -5.88
CA SER A 98 -16.16 -14.50 -4.64
C SER A 98 -15.60 -15.34 -3.47
N ARG A 99 -14.30 -15.31 -3.23
CA ARG A 99 -13.63 -16.03 -2.14
C ARG A 99 -12.37 -15.33 -1.67
N PRO A 100 -11.96 -15.46 -0.41
CA PRO A 100 -10.65 -15.01 0.05
C PRO A 100 -9.52 -15.61 -0.81
N GLY A 101 -8.45 -14.85 -1.03
CA GLY A 101 -7.35 -15.21 -1.94
C GLY A 101 -7.70 -15.12 -3.43
N GLY A 102 -8.98 -14.97 -3.77
CA GLY A 102 -9.46 -14.87 -5.14
C GLY A 102 -9.03 -13.58 -5.83
N ALA A 103 -8.68 -13.67 -7.13
CA ALA A 103 -8.27 -12.52 -7.91
C ALA A 103 -9.48 -11.70 -8.41
N PHE A 104 -9.24 -10.41 -8.63
CA PHE A 104 -10.17 -9.56 -9.37
C PHE A 104 -9.46 -8.77 -10.47
N VAL A 105 -10.22 -8.42 -11.49
CA VAL A 105 -9.83 -7.60 -12.64
C VAL A 105 -10.96 -6.61 -12.90
N LEU A 106 -10.68 -5.31 -12.86
CA LEU A 106 -11.66 -4.23 -12.99
C LEU A 106 -11.18 -3.22 -14.04
N PHE A 107 -12.11 -2.44 -14.60
CA PHE A 107 -11.81 -1.33 -15.51
C PHE A 107 -10.90 -1.72 -16.67
N GLY A 108 -11.27 -2.75 -17.42
CA GLY A 108 -10.51 -3.20 -18.58
C GLY A 108 -9.15 -3.85 -18.26
N GLY A 109 -8.90 -4.18 -16.99
CA GLY A 109 -7.61 -4.70 -16.51
C GLY A 109 -6.70 -3.63 -15.92
N TYR A 110 -7.13 -2.36 -15.91
CA TYR A 110 -6.35 -1.29 -15.31
C TYR A 110 -6.20 -1.45 -13.80
N ILE A 111 -7.21 -1.96 -13.13
CA ILE A 111 -7.17 -2.31 -11.70
C ILE A 111 -7.18 -3.82 -11.56
N THR A 112 -6.23 -4.35 -10.79
CA THR A 112 -6.14 -5.77 -10.47
C THR A 112 -5.81 -5.98 -9.00
N GLY A 113 -6.12 -7.16 -8.48
CA GLY A 113 -5.78 -7.50 -7.11
C GLY A 113 -6.29 -8.86 -6.64
N ARG A 114 -6.30 -9.03 -5.33
CA ARG A 114 -6.82 -10.21 -4.64
C ARG A 114 -7.59 -9.81 -3.38
N HIS A 115 -8.63 -10.55 -3.08
CA HIS A 115 -9.31 -10.44 -1.80
C HIS A 115 -8.43 -11.02 -0.69
N VAL A 116 -8.18 -10.24 0.35
CA VAL A 116 -7.45 -10.66 1.55
C VAL A 116 -8.43 -11.18 2.58
N GLU A 117 -9.50 -10.41 2.81
CA GLU A 117 -10.57 -10.75 3.75
C GLU A 117 -11.93 -10.46 3.13
N MET A 118 -12.90 -11.32 3.40
CA MET A 118 -14.27 -11.18 2.92
C MET A 118 -15.24 -11.58 4.04
N VAL A 119 -15.88 -10.59 4.67
CA VAL A 119 -16.96 -10.77 5.63
C VAL A 119 -18.24 -10.20 4.98
N PRO A 120 -19.15 -11.05 4.51
CA PRO A 120 -20.31 -10.63 3.73
C PRO A 120 -21.16 -9.57 4.44
N GLY A 121 -21.39 -8.44 3.75
CA GLY A 121 -22.17 -7.34 4.27
C GLY A 121 -21.49 -6.47 5.32
N GLU A 122 -20.26 -6.77 5.74
CA GLU A 122 -19.58 -6.07 6.82
C GLU A 122 -18.21 -5.52 6.41
N ARG A 123 -17.36 -6.37 5.80
CA ARG A 123 -15.98 -6.00 5.56
C ARG A 123 -15.38 -6.68 4.33
N LEU A 124 -14.65 -5.89 3.55
CA LEU A 124 -13.86 -6.37 2.41
C LEU A 124 -12.47 -5.76 2.48
N VAL A 125 -11.42 -6.60 2.48
CA VAL A 125 -10.02 -6.17 2.40
C VAL A 125 -9.40 -6.72 1.12
N GLN A 126 -8.70 -5.86 0.39
CA GLN A 126 -8.08 -6.23 -0.88
C GLN A 126 -6.61 -5.80 -0.93
N ALA A 127 -5.75 -6.67 -1.44
CA ALA A 127 -4.49 -6.27 -2.05
C ALA A 127 -4.80 -5.75 -3.45
N TRP A 128 -4.55 -4.46 -3.70
CA TRP A 128 -5.04 -3.70 -4.85
C TRP A 128 -3.88 -2.99 -5.56
N ARG A 129 -3.95 -2.87 -6.89
CA ARG A 129 -2.98 -2.12 -7.66
C ARG A 129 -3.57 -1.54 -8.94
N THR A 130 -2.97 -0.44 -9.44
CA THR A 130 -3.20 0.04 -10.80
C THR A 130 -2.19 -0.56 -11.78
N GLY A 131 -2.55 -0.58 -13.06
CA GLY A 131 -1.66 -1.01 -14.13
C GLY A 131 -0.42 -0.12 -14.33
N SER A 132 -0.44 1.11 -13.82
CA SER A 132 0.69 2.06 -13.89
C SER A 132 1.79 1.79 -12.87
N TRP A 133 1.55 0.94 -11.86
CA TRP A 133 2.56 0.63 -10.84
C TRP A 133 3.51 -0.47 -11.30
N SER A 134 4.73 -0.44 -10.77
CA SER A 134 5.73 -1.48 -10.98
C SER A 134 5.17 -2.87 -10.61
N ALA A 135 5.62 -3.90 -11.31
CA ALA A 135 5.20 -5.27 -11.04
C ALA A 135 5.46 -5.65 -9.57
N GLY A 136 4.49 -6.32 -8.95
CA GLY A 136 4.58 -6.73 -7.55
C GLY A 136 4.24 -5.64 -6.51
N HIS A 137 4.06 -4.39 -6.92
CA HIS A 137 3.62 -3.33 -6.01
C HIS A 137 2.12 -3.41 -5.79
N TYR A 138 1.71 -3.62 -4.55
CA TYR A 138 0.33 -3.66 -4.10
C TYR A 138 0.14 -2.73 -2.89
N SER A 139 -1.03 -2.16 -2.81
CA SER A 139 -1.54 -1.44 -1.64
C SER A 139 -2.65 -2.25 -0.96
N ILE A 140 -3.09 -1.82 0.21
CA ILE A 140 -4.23 -2.41 0.91
C ILE A 140 -5.38 -1.42 0.92
N VAL A 141 -6.53 -1.88 0.45
CA VAL A 141 -7.80 -1.16 0.59
C VAL A 141 -8.73 -1.94 1.51
N THR A 142 -9.44 -1.21 2.34
CA THR A 142 -10.42 -1.75 3.29
C THR A 142 -11.74 -1.02 3.12
N PHE A 143 -12.80 -1.78 2.96
CA PHE A 143 -14.18 -1.32 2.98
C PHE A 143 -14.82 -1.88 4.25
N THR A 144 -15.34 -1.01 5.10
CA THR A 144 -16.12 -1.39 6.29
C THR A 144 -17.52 -0.85 6.11
N LEU A 145 -18.51 -1.72 6.25
CA LEU A 145 -19.91 -1.43 5.98
C LEU A 145 -20.71 -1.52 7.28
N ALA A 146 -21.51 -0.53 7.57
CA ALA A 146 -22.39 -0.50 8.73
C ALA A 146 -23.79 -0.03 8.32
N ALA A 147 -24.82 -0.56 8.98
CA ALA A 147 -26.17 -0.07 8.78
C ALA A 147 -26.30 1.37 9.27
N ALA A 148 -26.96 2.21 8.49
CA ALA A 148 -27.26 3.60 8.80
C ALA A 148 -28.72 3.91 8.43
N GLY A 149 -29.61 3.77 9.39
CA GLY A 149 -31.05 3.79 9.12
C GLY A 149 -31.45 2.67 8.15
N ALA A 150 -32.09 3.03 7.03
CA ALA A 150 -32.42 2.08 5.96
C ALA A 150 -31.27 1.84 4.97
N GLY A 151 -30.19 2.60 5.09
CA GLY A 151 -29.04 2.59 4.18
C GLY A 151 -27.79 1.98 4.75
N CYS A 152 -26.67 2.31 4.12
CA CYS A 152 -25.32 1.85 4.49
C CYS A 152 -24.38 3.04 4.64
N HIS A 153 -23.65 3.08 5.73
CA HIS A 153 -22.44 3.87 5.90
C HIS A 153 -21.22 3.01 5.55
N LEU A 154 -20.43 3.47 4.60
CA LEU A 154 -19.22 2.83 4.16
C LEU A 154 -18.02 3.68 4.59
N SER A 155 -17.15 3.11 5.42
CA SER A 155 -15.84 3.65 5.76
C SER A 155 -14.78 2.98 4.89
N PHE A 156 -13.98 3.78 4.21
CA PHE A 156 -12.97 3.34 3.26
C PHE A 156 -11.58 3.82 3.65
N ASP A 157 -10.63 2.89 3.72
CA ASP A 157 -9.22 3.16 3.92
C ASP A 157 -8.37 2.61 2.77
N HIS A 158 -7.39 3.39 2.30
CA HIS A 158 -6.40 2.95 1.31
C HIS A 158 -5.00 3.33 1.78
N ARG A 159 -4.12 2.34 1.91
CA ARG A 159 -2.77 2.51 2.47
C ARG A 159 -1.72 1.74 1.67
N GLY A 160 -0.47 2.19 1.73
CA GLY A 160 0.67 1.51 1.12
C GLY A 160 0.78 1.68 -0.39
N PHE A 161 0.16 2.71 -0.97
CA PHE A 161 0.37 3.13 -2.35
C PHE A 161 1.63 3.98 -2.50
N PRO A 162 2.19 4.16 -3.71
CA PRO A 162 3.36 5.00 -3.94
C PRO A 162 3.14 6.45 -3.51
N SER A 163 4.13 7.04 -2.84
CA SER A 163 4.10 8.45 -2.39
C SER A 163 3.76 9.41 -3.52
N GLY A 164 3.05 10.50 -3.17
CA GLY A 164 2.61 11.53 -4.12
C GLY A 164 1.36 11.16 -4.92
N GLN A 165 0.80 9.97 -4.73
CA GLN A 165 -0.40 9.53 -5.47
C GLN A 165 -1.71 9.70 -4.69
N GLY A 166 -1.66 10.11 -3.42
CA GLY A 166 -2.83 10.17 -2.55
C GLY A 166 -3.98 10.99 -3.15
N ALA A 167 -3.71 12.20 -3.62
CA ALA A 167 -4.74 13.07 -4.18
C ALA A 167 -5.39 12.49 -5.45
N SER A 168 -4.60 11.93 -6.38
CA SER A 168 -5.12 11.34 -7.62
C SER A 168 -5.91 10.06 -7.37
N LEU A 169 -5.46 9.22 -6.43
CA LEU A 169 -6.17 8.02 -6.04
C LEU A 169 -7.48 8.35 -5.32
N ALA A 170 -7.47 9.32 -4.39
CA ALA A 170 -8.67 9.77 -3.70
C ALA A 170 -9.73 10.32 -4.66
N TYR A 171 -9.29 11.08 -5.67
CA TYR A 171 -10.16 11.52 -6.77
C TYR A 171 -10.71 10.33 -7.57
N GLY A 172 -9.84 9.37 -7.94
CA GLY A 172 -10.23 8.16 -8.68
C GLY A 172 -11.27 7.33 -7.94
N TRP A 173 -11.13 7.13 -6.62
CA TRP A 173 -12.12 6.47 -5.79
C TRP A 173 -13.48 7.18 -5.85
N ARG A 174 -13.48 8.51 -5.76
CA ARG A 174 -14.72 9.28 -5.81
C ARG A 174 -15.43 9.12 -7.15
N VAL A 175 -14.73 9.37 -8.27
CA VAL A 175 -15.37 9.47 -9.59
C VAL A 175 -15.64 8.11 -10.26
N HIS A 176 -14.83 7.08 -9.95
CA HIS A 176 -14.97 5.78 -10.59
C HIS A 176 -15.66 4.73 -9.70
N TYR A 177 -15.75 4.97 -8.38
CA TYR A 177 -16.42 4.06 -7.46
C TYR A 177 -17.64 4.73 -6.79
N TRP A 178 -17.45 5.79 -5.99
CA TRP A 178 -18.53 6.29 -5.15
C TRP A 178 -19.66 6.93 -5.93
N GLU A 179 -19.36 7.78 -6.90
CA GLU A 179 -20.39 8.41 -7.72
C GLU A 179 -21.20 7.41 -8.57
N PRO A 180 -20.59 6.44 -9.28
CA PRO A 180 -21.29 5.39 -9.97
C PRO A 180 -22.07 4.45 -9.03
N LEU A 181 -21.50 4.07 -7.88
CA LEU A 181 -22.20 3.29 -6.87
C LEU A 181 -23.45 4.01 -6.37
N ALA A 182 -23.37 5.30 -6.08
CA ALA A 182 -24.51 6.09 -5.65
C ALA A 182 -25.59 6.23 -6.73
N ARG A 183 -25.21 6.24 -8.01
CA ARG A 183 -26.20 6.19 -9.13
C ARG A 183 -26.89 4.84 -9.20
N LEU A 184 -26.18 3.74 -8.94
CA LEU A 184 -26.70 2.38 -9.01
C LEU A 184 -27.57 2.01 -7.81
N LEU A 185 -27.18 2.45 -6.61
CA LEU A 185 -27.76 2.04 -5.32
C LEU A 185 -28.68 3.09 -4.71
N GLY A 186 -28.76 4.28 -5.29
CA GLY A 186 -29.45 5.44 -4.74
C GLY A 186 -28.58 6.23 -3.75
N LYS A 187 -28.85 7.55 -3.69
CA LYS A 187 -28.35 8.43 -2.64
C LYS A 187 -29.35 8.46 -1.50
N PRO A 188 -28.93 8.65 -0.25
CA PRO A 188 -29.81 8.89 0.88
C PRO A 188 -30.68 10.12 0.69
#